data_2cebe6f54968d98a4f7cbac835a97305
#
_entry.id   2cebe6f54968d98a4f7cbac835a97305
#
_cell.length_a   1.000
_cell.length_b   1.000
_cell.length_c   1.000
_cell.angle_alpha   90.00
_cell.angle_beta   90.00
_cell.angle_gamma   90.00
#
_symmetry.space_group_name_H-M   'P 1'
#
loop_
_entity.id
_entity.type
_entity.pdbx_description
1 polymer ?
#
loop_
_entity_poly.entity_id
_entity_poly.type
_entity_poly.pdbx_seq_one_letter_code
_entity_poly.pdbx_strand_id
1 'polypeptide(L)'
;AKRQNTALLLVGHVTKEGALAGPKVLEHLVDAVLTFEGDRFASHRLLRAVKNRFGATHELGVFEMRGQGLEEVGNPSELFLSGERANGVATIVACEGTRPLVVDLQALVSATSYASPRRTATGIAVNRLHQILAVLEKHMGLPLSRFDCYLAVAGGLDVEEPAADLGVAAAVV
;
A
#
# COMPACT_ATOMS: atom_id res chain seq x y z
N ALA A 1 18.03 10.59 -29.55
CA ALA A 1 16.90 11.30 -28.95
C ALA A 1 17.22 12.80 -28.81
N LYS A 2 18.09 13.24 -27.88
CA LYS A 2 18.36 14.69 -27.61
C LYS A 2 18.82 15.49 -28.80
N ARG A 3 19.71 14.94 -29.66
CA ARG A 3 20.21 15.65 -30.85
C ARG A 3 19.14 15.82 -31.95
N GLN A 4 18.14 14.99 -31.97
CA GLN A 4 17.06 14.95 -32.97
C GLN A 4 15.72 15.45 -32.43
N ASN A 5 15.71 15.95 -31.19
CA ASN A 5 14.51 16.39 -30.48
C ASN A 5 13.36 15.34 -30.54
N THR A 6 13.71 14.06 -30.40
CA THR A 6 12.78 12.93 -30.48
C THR A 6 12.56 12.35 -29.08
N ALA A 7 11.31 12.19 -28.67
CA ALA A 7 10.95 11.45 -27.48
C ALA A 7 11.24 9.94 -27.66
N LEU A 8 11.84 9.31 -26.66
CA LEU A 8 12.14 7.88 -26.66
C LEU A 8 11.49 7.25 -25.42
N LEU A 9 10.61 6.30 -25.64
CA LEU A 9 9.99 5.48 -24.59
C LEU A 9 10.63 4.09 -24.63
N LEU A 10 11.28 3.70 -23.51
CA LEU A 10 11.86 2.38 -23.31
C LEU A 10 10.93 1.57 -22.41
N VAL A 11 10.42 0.44 -22.91
CA VAL A 11 9.60 -0.47 -22.11
C VAL A 11 10.48 -1.63 -21.63
N GLY A 12 10.50 -1.86 -20.32
CA GLY A 12 11.29 -2.91 -19.68
C GLY A 12 10.44 -3.70 -18.69
N HIS A 13 11.03 -4.78 -18.18
CA HIS A 13 10.44 -5.59 -17.13
C HIS A 13 11.22 -5.40 -15.82
N VAL A 14 10.53 -5.49 -14.69
CA VAL A 14 11.16 -5.58 -13.37
C VAL A 14 11.47 -7.04 -13.04
N THR A 15 12.58 -7.27 -12.35
CA THR A 15 12.92 -8.59 -11.80
C THR A 15 12.00 -8.93 -10.62
N LYS A 16 12.07 -10.17 -10.13
CA LYS A 16 11.30 -10.60 -8.95
C LYS A 16 11.67 -9.80 -7.69
N GLU A 17 12.87 -9.24 -7.66
CA GLU A 17 13.38 -8.38 -6.58
C GLU A 17 13.00 -6.89 -6.76
N GLY A 18 12.13 -6.57 -7.73
CA GLY A 18 11.67 -5.20 -7.99
C GLY A 18 12.67 -4.29 -8.71
N ALA A 19 13.82 -4.83 -9.14
CA ALA A 19 14.81 -4.07 -9.91
C ALA A 19 14.49 -4.10 -11.41
N LEU A 20 14.76 -3.01 -12.14
CA LEU A 20 14.70 -3.02 -13.60
C LEU A 20 15.61 -4.11 -14.16
N ALA A 21 15.02 -5.01 -14.96
CA ALA A 21 15.81 -6.02 -15.69
C ALA A 21 16.70 -5.31 -16.73
N GLY A 22 17.97 -5.20 -16.42
CA GLY A 22 18.94 -4.52 -17.26
C GLY A 22 20.01 -3.79 -16.46
N PRO A 23 21.01 -3.18 -17.11
CA PRO A 23 22.02 -2.44 -16.39
C PRO A 23 21.40 -1.24 -15.66
N LYS A 24 21.63 -1.09 -14.35
CA LYS A 24 21.27 0.10 -13.55
C LYS A 24 21.71 1.43 -14.22
N VAL A 25 22.66 1.35 -15.14
CA VAL A 25 23.13 2.46 -15.95
C VAL A 25 22.00 3.11 -16.77
N LEU A 26 20.98 2.37 -17.20
CA LEU A 26 19.86 2.95 -17.96
C LEU A 26 19.04 3.91 -17.12
N GLU A 27 18.83 3.64 -15.84
CA GLU A 27 18.12 4.56 -14.94
C GLU A 27 18.81 5.92 -14.82
N HIS A 28 20.16 5.94 -14.91
CA HIS A 28 20.93 7.17 -14.87
C HIS A 28 20.89 7.95 -16.18
N LEU A 29 20.71 7.27 -17.31
CA LEU A 29 20.72 7.87 -18.64
C LEU A 29 19.37 8.47 -19.05
N VAL A 30 18.26 7.95 -18.54
CA VAL A 30 16.91 8.42 -18.87
C VAL A 30 16.51 9.63 -18.03
N ASP A 31 15.62 10.45 -18.54
CA ASP A 31 15.13 11.65 -17.85
C ASP A 31 14.01 11.32 -16.84
N ALA A 32 13.24 10.27 -17.09
CA ALA A 32 12.20 9.79 -16.19
C ALA A 32 12.18 8.25 -16.14
N VAL A 33 11.82 7.69 -14.99
CA VAL A 33 11.55 6.26 -14.77
C VAL A 33 10.17 6.14 -14.13
N LEU A 34 9.29 5.42 -14.79
CA LEU A 34 7.95 5.12 -14.32
C LEU A 34 7.83 3.62 -14.08
N THR A 35 7.23 3.23 -12.98
CA THR A 35 6.94 1.83 -12.66
C THR A 35 5.45 1.58 -12.61
N PHE A 36 5.03 0.46 -13.18
CA PHE A 36 3.69 -0.08 -12.97
C PHE A 36 3.75 -1.14 -11.87
N GLU A 37 2.99 -0.93 -10.83
CA GLU A 37 2.83 -1.84 -9.69
C GLU A 37 1.40 -2.39 -9.69
N GLY A 38 1.23 -3.61 -9.23
CA GLY A 38 -0.10 -4.20 -9.06
C GLY A 38 -0.04 -5.66 -8.68
N ASP A 39 -0.97 -6.08 -7.86
CA ASP A 39 -1.16 -7.47 -7.50
C ASP A 39 -1.78 -8.24 -8.68
N ARG A 40 -1.47 -9.54 -8.77
CA ARG A 40 -2.04 -10.45 -9.77
C ARG A 40 -3.54 -10.65 -9.59
N PHE A 41 -4.02 -10.47 -8.36
CA PHE A 41 -5.41 -10.68 -7.98
C PHE A 41 -6.23 -9.38 -7.92
N ALA A 42 -5.58 -8.21 -8.01
CA ALA A 42 -6.24 -6.92 -8.02
C ALA A 42 -6.44 -6.41 -9.46
N SER A 43 -7.60 -5.83 -9.73
CA SER A 43 -7.91 -5.22 -11.03
C SER A 43 -7.17 -3.90 -11.26
N HIS A 44 -6.73 -3.26 -10.18
CA HIS A 44 -6.05 -1.96 -10.26
C HIS A 44 -4.54 -2.09 -10.50
N ARG A 45 -3.99 -1.02 -11.07
CA ARG A 45 -2.56 -0.83 -11.32
C ARG A 45 -2.16 0.56 -10.87
N LEU A 46 -1.03 0.64 -10.17
CA LEU A 46 -0.46 1.88 -9.69
C LEU A 46 0.70 2.29 -10.61
N LEU A 47 0.70 3.52 -11.07
CA LEU A 47 1.77 4.11 -11.85
C LEU A 47 2.53 5.10 -10.97
N ARG A 48 3.80 4.81 -10.68
CA ARG A 48 4.68 5.67 -9.88
C ARG A 48 5.82 6.23 -10.70
N ALA A 49 6.18 7.47 -10.43
CA ALA A 49 7.43 8.05 -10.91
C ALA A 49 8.55 7.74 -9.90
N VAL A 50 9.47 6.86 -10.26
CA VAL A 50 10.68 6.56 -9.44
C VAL A 50 11.76 7.63 -9.64
N LYS A 51 11.82 8.19 -10.86
CA LYS A 51 12.70 9.28 -11.22
C LYS A 51 12.00 10.21 -12.17
N ASN A 52 12.14 11.51 -11.95
CA ASN A 52 11.67 12.54 -12.87
C ASN A 52 12.61 13.74 -12.81
N ARG A 53 13.34 13.98 -13.89
CA ARG A 53 14.33 15.06 -13.95
C ARG A 53 13.70 16.44 -14.03
N PHE A 54 12.47 16.53 -14.52
CA PHE A 54 11.79 17.79 -14.83
C PHE A 54 10.55 18.06 -14.00
N GLY A 55 10.26 17.20 -13.02
CA GLY A 55 9.07 17.32 -12.19
C GLY A 55 9.12 16.50 -10.92
N ALA A 56 8.00 16.47 -10.21
CA ALA A 56 7.84 15.73 -8.98
C ALA A 56 7.84 14.21 -9.22
N THR A 57 8.23 13.45 -8.20
CA THR A 57 8.16 11.98 -8.17
C THR A 57 7.11 11.47 -7.19
N HIS A 58 6.37 12.36 -6.55
CA HIS A 58 5.39 12.03 -5.50
C HIS A 58 3.97 11.82 -6.03
N GLU A 59 3.80 11.86 -7.35
CA GLU A 59 2.48 11.66 -7.95
C GLU A 59 2.22 10.19 -8.21
N LEU A 60 0.97 9.77 -7.99
CA LEU A 60 0.48 8.42 -8.20
C LEU A 60 -0.67 8.43 -9.21
N GLY A 61 -0.51 7.69 -10.29
CA GLY A 61 -1.61 7.34 -11.20
C GLY A 61 -2.25 6.01 -10.76
N VAL A 62 -3.57 5.99 -10.67
CA VAL A 62 -4.33 4.76 -10.39
C VAL A 62 -5.15 4.40 -11.60
N PHE A 63 -4.99 3.16 -12.07
CA PHE A 63 -5.68 2.63 -13.24
C PHE A 63 -6.36 1.31 -12.88
N GLU A 64 -7.47 1.04 -13.52
CA GLU A 64 -8.16 -0.24 -13.47
C GLU A 64 -7.97 -1.00 -14.78
N MET A 65 -7.69 -2.30 -14.68
CA MET A 65 -7.60 -3.19 -15.83
C MET A 65 -9.00 -3.66 -16.21
N ARG A 66 -9.52 -3.18 -17.35
CA ARG A 66 -10.81 -3.56 -17.92
C ARG A 66 -10.66 -4.34 -19.22
N GLY A 67 -11.76 -4.85 -19.74
CA GLY A 67 -11.74 -5.63 -20.98
C GLY A 67 -11.20 -4.87 -22.20
N GLN A 68 -11.22 -3.54 -22.18
CA GLN A 68 -10.69 -2.67 -23.23
C GLN A 68 -9.28 -2.14 -22.94
N GLY A 69 -8.67 -2.50 -21.81
CA GLY A 69 -7.35 -2.07 -21.39
C GLY A 69 -7.34 -1.34 -20.05
N LEU A 70 -6.32 -0.51 -19.86
CA LEU A 70 -6.17 0.31 -18.64
C LEU A 70 -7.03 1.57 -18.75
N GLU A 71 -7.90 1.79 -17.76
CA GLU A 71 -8.70 3.00 -17.62
C GLU A 71 -8.28 3.75 -16.35
N GLU A 72 -8.19 5.08 -16.43
CA GLU A 72 -7.86 5.91 -15.27
C GLU A 72 -9.00 5.90 -14.26
N VAL A 73 -8.64 5.75 -12.98
CA VAL A 73 -9.59 5.82 -11.86
C VAL A 73 -9.61 7.23 -11.31
N GLY A 74 -10.71 7.95 -11.55
CA GLY A 74 -10.86 9.34 -11.14
C GLY A 74 -10.88 9.53 -9.61
N ASN A 75 -11.51 8.61 -8.90
CA ASN A 75 -11.53 8.58 -7.43
C ASN A 75 -10.95 7.25 -6.91
N PRO A 76 -9.64 7.15 -6.70
CA PRO A 76 -9.02 5.92 -6.24
C PRO A 76 -9.50 5.44 -4.87
N SER A 77 -9.96 6.35 -4.01
CA SER A 77 -10.48 5.96 -2.69
C SER A 77 -11.64 4.96 -2.77
N GLU A 78 -12.43 5.00 -3.84
CA GLU A 78 -13.53 4.04 -4.03
C GLU A 78 -13.04 2.59 -4.19
N LEU A 79 -11.81 2.39 -4.65
CA LEU A 79 -11.21 1.06 -4.79
C LEU A 79 -10.77 0.45 -3.45
N PHE A 80 -10.52 1.30 -2.46
CA PHE A 80 -9.92 0.92 -1.17
C PHE A 80 -10.91 0.99 -0.01
N LEU A 81 -12.16 1.30 -0.30
CA LEU A 81 -13.26 1.30 0.66
C LEU A 81 -14.12 0.06 0.44
N SER A 82 -14.36 -0.71 1.51
CA SER A 82 -15.30 -1.84 1.48
C SER A 82 -16.76 -1.38 1.38
N GLY A 83 -17.03 -0.14 1.77
CA GLY A 83 -18.39 0.42 1.82
C GLY A 83 -19.25 -0.15 2.96
N GLU A 84 -18.77 -1.13 3.68
CA GLU A 84 -19.48 -1.79 4.76
C GLU A 84 -18.96 -1.33 6.13
N ARG A 85 -19.87 -0.95 7.01
CA ARG A 85 -19.57 -0.76 8.44
C ARG A 85 -19.63 -2.11 9.13
N ALA A 86 -18.49 -2.68 9.43
CA ALA A 86 -18.36 -3.94 10.12
C ALA A 86 -17.42 -3.82 11.31
N ASN A 87 -17.59 -4.68 12.31
CA ASN A 87 -16.64 -4.80 13.39
C ASN A 87 -15.28 -5.21 12.83
N GLY A 88 -14.21 -4.61 13.37
CA GLY A 88 -12.87 -4.86 12.89
C GLY A 88 -12.49 -4.05 11.64
N VAL A 89 -13.31 -3.11 11.19
CA VAL A 89 -13.01 -2.22 10.06
C VAL A 89 -12.86 -0.78 10.55
N ALA A 90 -11.75 -0.15 10.18
CA ALA A 90 -11.54 1.27 10.40
C ALA A 90 -11.06 1.94 9.11
N THR A 91 -11.62 3.09 8.79
CA THR A 91 -11.22 3.88 7.64
C THR A 91 -10.17 4.91 8.05
N ILE A 92 -9.08 4.95 7.30
CA ILE A 92 -7.98 5.91 7.49
C ILE A 92 -7.75 6.73 6.23
N VAL A 93 -6.97 7.79 6.37
CA VAL A 93 -6.37 8.51 5.24
C VAL A 93 -4.89 8.17 5.22
N ALA A 94 -4.45 7.53 4.15
CA ALA A 94 -3.04 7.29 3.85
C ALA A 94 -2.58 8.26 2.76
N CYS A 95 -1.30 8.63 2.75
CA CYS A 95 -0.72 9.47 1.71
C CYS A 95 0.20 8.63 0.82
N GLU A 96 -0.15 8.52 -0.44
CA GLU A 96 0.73 7.98 -1.45
C GLU A 96 1.41 9.13 -2.21
N GLY A 97 2.63 9.44 -1.79
CA GLY A 97 3.31 10.67 -2.19
C GLY A 97 2.58 11.92 -1.68
N THR A 98 2.04 12.73 -2.57
CA THR A 98 1.23 13.92 -2.24
C THR A 98 -0.27 13.66 -2.31
N ARG A 99 -0.69 12.47 -2.75
CA ARG A 99 -2.09 12.15 -2.95
C ARG A 99 -2.69 11.48 -1.71
N PRO A 100 -3.68 12.11 -1.04
CA PRO A 100 -4.41 11.45 0.04
C PRO A 100 -5.35 10.38 -0.56
N LEU A 101 -5.34 9.20 0.03
CA LEU A 101 -6.21 8.08 -0.29
C LEU A 101 -6.98 7.68 0.95
N VAL A 102 -8.28 7.51 0.81
CA VAL A 102 -9.11 6.93 1.87
C VAL A 102 -9.07 5.41 1.73
N VAL A 103 -8.69 4.72 2.81
CA VAL A 103 -8.38 3.29 2.78
C VAL A 103 -8.96 2.60 4.00
N ASP A 104 -9.55 1.43 3.83
CA ASP A 104 -10.00 0.61 4.95
C ASP A 104 -8.87 -0.27 5.49
N LEU A 105 -8.78 -0.29 6.82
CA LEU A 105 -8.04 -1.27 7.60
C LEU A 105 -9.02 -2.33 8.10
N GLN A 106 -8.63 -3.58 7.97
CA GLN A 106 -9.42 -4.71 8.45
C GLN A 106 -8.60 -5.48 9.49
N ALA A 107 -9.12 -5.63 10.68
CA ALA A 107 -8.53 -6.41 11.76
C ALA A 107 -9.44 -7.58 12.12
N LEU A 108 -8.85 -8.74 12.30
CA LEU A 108 -9.50 -9.91 12.89
C LEU A 108 -8.78 -10.26 14.18
N VAL A 109 -9.51 -10.18 15.28
CA VAL A 109 -9.01 -10.53 16.62
C VAL A 109 -9.81 -11.70 17.16
N SER A 110 -9.13 -12.79 17.50
CA SER A 110 -9.77 -14.00 18.02
C SER A 110 -8.95 -14.63 19.12
N ALA A 111 -9.60 -15.31 20.08
CA ALA A 111 -8.87 -16.04 21.12
C ALA A 111 -7.93 -17.05 20.47
N THR A 112 -6.66 -17.05 20.91
CA THR A 112 -5.68 -17.98 20.37
C THR A 112 -5.94 -19.40 20.86
N SER A 113 -5.80 -20.37 19.97
CA SER A 113 -5.73 -21.81 20.30
C SER A 113 -4.30 -22.33 20.32
N TYR A 114 -3.31 -21.47 20.12
CA TYR A 114 -1.90 -21.81 20.07
C TYR A 114 -1.17 -21.46 21.39
N ALA A 115 -0.03 -22.07 21.63
CA ALA A 115 0.82 -21.74 22.76
C ALA A 115 1.34 -20.29 22.73
N SER A 116 1.44 -19.71 21.55
CA SER A 116 1.81 -18.30 21.34
C SER A 116 0.85 -17.67 20.34
N PRO A 117 0.30 -16.47 20.63
CA PRO A 117 -0.60 -15.77 19.73
C PRO A 117 0.06 -15.43 18.40
N ARG A 118 -0.70 -15.58 17.33
CA ARG A 118 -0.27 -15.23 15.98
C ARG A 118 -0.56 -13.76 15.71
N ARG A 119 0.40 -13.07 15.09
CA ARG A 119 0.25 -11.67 14.69
C ARG A 119 0.78 -11.49 13.31
N THR A 120 -0.09 -11.10 12.41
CA THR A 120 0.21 -10.91 10.98
C THR A 120 -0.31 -9.56 10.55
N ALA A 121 0.45 -8.85 9.76
CA ALA A 121 0.04 -7.59 9.16
C ALA A 121 0.41 -7.57 7.69
N THR A 122 -0.49 -7.06 6.86
CA THR A 122 -0.29 -6.79 5.44
C THR A 122 -0.56 -5.32 5.19
N GLY A 123 0.37 -4.63 4.52
CA GLY A 123 0.29 -3.19 4.28
C GLY A 123 0.68 -2.31 5.47
N ILE A 124 1.06 -2.91 6.61
CA ILE A 124 1.65 -2.22 7.77
C ILE A 124 2.75 -3.12 8.35
N ALA A 125 3.84 -2.52 8.81
CA ALA A 125 4.93 -3.28 9.43
C ALA A 125 4.44 -4.04 10.67
N VAL A 126 4.68 -5.35 10.74
CA VAL A 126 4.23 -6.20 11.86
C VAL A 126 4.75 -5.73 13.21
N ASN A 127 5.96 -5.16 13.27
CA ASN A 127 6.50 -4.60 14.49
C ASN A 127 5.69 -3.41 15.01
N ARG A 128 5.11 -2.62 14.10
CA ARG A 128 4.22 -1.51 14.45
C ARG A 128 2.90 -2.02 15.04
N LEU A 129 2.34 -3.07 14.44
CA LEU A 129 1.17 -3.75 15.03
C LEU A 129 1.48 -4.23 16.45
N HIS A 130 2.63 -4.86 16.69
CA HIS A 130 3.03 -5.30 18.02
C HIS A 130 3.09 -4.16 19.04
N GLN A 131 3.61 -2.99 18.65
CA GLN A 131 3.66 -1.81 19.52
C GLN A 131 2.26 -1.31 19.87
N ILE A 132 1.37 -1.23 18.88
CA ILE A 132 -0.02 -0.78 19.10
C ILE A 132 -0.75 -1.75 20.04
N LEU A 133 -0.63 -3.06 19.80
CA LEU A 133 -1.24 -4.08 20.67
C LEU A 133 -0.72 -3.97 22.12
N ALA A 134 0.58 -3.75 22.31
CA ALA A 134 1.18 -3.58 23.63
C ALA A 134 0.65 -2.32 24.34
N VAL A 135 0.48 -1.20 23.60
CA VAL A 135 -0.10 0.04 24.14
C VAL A 135 -1.57 -0.18 24.54
N LEU A 136 -2.37 -0.82 23.70
CA LEU A 136 -3.77 -1.13 24.00
C LEU A 136 -3.89 -2.06 25.22
N GLU A 137 -3.08 -3.10 25.30
CA GLU A 137 -3.07 -4.00 26.45
C GLU A 137 -2.70 -3.26 27.74
N LYS A 138 -1.64 -2.44 27.70
CA LYS A 138 -1.14 -1.74 28.88
C LYS A 138 -2.09 -0.65 29.39
N HIS A 139 -2.66 0.14 28.50
CA HIS A 139 -3.40 1.35 28.86
C HIS A 139 -4.93 1.17 28.85
N MET A 140 -5.44 0.24 28.07
CA MET A 140 -6.87 -0.07 28.02
C MET A 140 -7.25 -1.35 28.77
N GLY A 141 -6.27 -2.12 29.23
CA GLY A 141 -6.52 -3.36 29.97
C GLY A 141 -7.06 -4.50 29.09
N LEU A 142 -6.92 -4.40 27.77
CA LEU A 142 -7.36 -5.45 26.84
C LEU A 142 -6.37 -6.62 26.89
N PRO A 143 -6.83 -7.88 27.12
CA PRO A 143 -5.91 -9.02 27.27
C PRO A 143 -5.39 -9.54 25.92
N LEU A 144 -4.85 -8.65 25.07
CA LEU A 144 -4.46 -8.94 23.68
C LEU A 144 -3.33 -9.96 23.58
N SER A 145 -2.59 -10.19 24.65
CA SER A 145 -1.60 -11.27 24.76
C SER A 145 -2.20 -12.69 24.66
N ARG A 146 -3.52 -12.81 24.73
CA ARG A 146 -4.25 -14.09 24.59
C ARG A 146 -5.01 -14.22 23.28
N PHE A 147 -4.84 -13.26 22.35
CA PHE A 147 -5.60 -13.22 21.10
C PHE A 147 -4.66 -13.24 19.89
N ASP A 148 -5.05 -14.00 18.89
CA ASP A 148 -4.50 -13.88 17.55
C ASP A 148 -4.99 -12.56 16.94
N CYS A 149 -4.13 -11.87 16.21
CA CYS A 149 -4.48 -10.62 15.53
C CYS A 149 -3.95 -10.64 14.09
N TYR A 150 -4.86 -10.47 13.15
CA TYR A 150 -4.57 -10.37 11.72
C TYR A 150 -5.03 -9.00 11.24
N LEU A 151 -4.14 -8.25 10.61
CA LEU A 151 -4.41 -6.92 10.10
C LEU A 151 -4.12 -6.87 8.60
N ALA A 152 -4.99 -6.24 7.85
CA ALA A 152 -4.78 -6.00 6.42
C ALA A 152 -5.21 -4.59 6.02
N VAL A 153 -4.43 -3.96 5.14
CA VAL A 153 -4.81 -2.73 4.46
C VAL A 153 -5.50 -3.11 3.15
N ALA A 154 -6.66 -2.51 2.88
CA ALA A 154 -7.38 -2.76 1.65
C ALA A 154 -6.53 -2.40 0.42
N GLY A 155 -6.67 -3.21 -0.65
CA GLY A 155 -5.93 -3.01 -1.89
C GLY A 155 -4.44 -3.31 -1.83
N GLY A 156 -3.93 -3.82 -0.70
CA GLY A 156 -2.51 -4.18 -0.55
C GLY A 156 -1.56 -2.97 -0.56
N LEU A 157 -2.06 -1.78 -0.21
CA LEU A 157 -1.24 -0.59 -0.06
C LEU A 157 -0.33 -0.70 1.17
N ASP A 158 0.90 -0.23 1.06
CA ASP A 158 1.80 -0.08 2.21
C ASP A 158 1.58 1.29 2.86
N VAL A 159 1.22 1.29 4.14
CA VAL A 159 0.93 2.50 4.93
C VAL A 159 2.02 2.69 5.98
N GLU A 160 2.85 3.69 5.77
CA GLU A 160 3.97 4.02 6.65
C GLU A 160 3.66 5.18 7.62
N GLU A 161 2.60 5.96 7.38
CA GLU A 161 2.28 7.12 8.19
C GLU A 161 1.90 6.76 9.62
N PRO A 162 2.48 7.46 10.61
CA PRO A 162 2.12 7.28 12.02
C PRO A 162 0.65 7.56 12.33
N ALA A 163 -0.01 8.40 11.53
CA ALA A 163 -1.43 8.73 11.68
C ALA A 163 -2.35 7.49 11.54
N ALA A 164 -1.91 6.44 10.83
CA ALA A 164 -2.65 5.20 10.71
C ALA A 164 -2.75 4.39 12.02
N ASP A 165 -1.89 4.65 13.01
CA ASP A 165 -1.88 3.91 14.27
C ASP A 165 -3.20 3.97 15.01
N LEU A 166 -3.86 5.14 14.99
CA LEU A 166 -5.18 5.30 15.59
C LEU A 166 -6.23 4.44 14.88
N GLY A 167 -6.16 4.36 13.55
CA GLY A 167 -7.03 3.49 12.76
C GLY A 167 -6.81 2.01 13.05
N VAL A 168 -5.54 1.59 13.17
CA VAL A 168 -5.19 0.22 13.59
C VAL A 168 -5.75 -0.08 14.97
N ALA A 169 -5.56 0.82 15.93
CA ALA A 169 -6.11 0.66 17.27
C ALA A 169 -7.64 0.54 17.24
N ALA A 170 -8.33 1.39 16.47
CA ALA A 170 -9.77 1.38 16.34
C ALA A 170 -10.31 0.09 15.65
N ALA A 171 -9.57 -0.46 14.69
CA ALA A 171 -9.96 -1.71 14.04
C ALA A 171 -9.79 -2.93 14.95
N VAL A 172 -8.83 -2.88 15.89
CA VAL A 172 -8.52 -3.98 16.83
C VAL A 172 -9.51 -4.03 18.00
N VAL A 173 -10.05 -2.88 18.44
CA VAL A 173 -10.95 -2.75 19.59
C VAL A 173 -12.41 -2.99 19.22
#